data_3d403c2bc16553736954eda33d82d990
#
_entry.id   3d403c2bc16553736954eda33d82d990
#
_cell.length_a   1.000
_cell.length_b   1.000
_cell.length_c   1.000
_cell.angle_alpha   90.00
_cell.angle_beta   90.00
_cell.angle_gamma   90.00
#
_symmetry.space_group_name_H-M   'P 1'
#
loop_
_entity.id
_entity.type
_entity.pdbx_description
1 polymer ?
#
loop_
_entity_poly.entity_id
_entity_poly.type
_entity_poly.pdbx_seq_one_letter_code
_entity_poly.pdbx_strand_id
1 'polypeptide(L)' 'MTQPEADVGAVTAQIPNRADLLDYVADMIGELHALAKQAECATLAGLLELARMEAAQQGSAAHRDKLRRVMT' A
#
# COMPACT_ATOMS: atom_id res chain seq x y z
N MET A 1 18.16 15.48 -16.80
CA MET A 1 17.95 15.12 -16.09
C MET A 1 16.77 14.91 -15.65
N THR A 2 15.86 14.83 -15.86
CA THR A 2 14.64 14.54 -15.57
C THR A 2 14.41 13.15 -15.42
N GLN A 3 15.41 12.36 -15.43
CA GLN A 3 15.25 10.97 -15.36
C GLN A 3 14.52 10.49 -14.15
N PRO A 4 14.75 11.02 -12.95
CA PRO A 4 14.04 10.51 -11.75
C PRO A 4 12.56 10.64 -11.89
N GLU A 5 12.10 11.74 -12.43
CA GLU A 5 10.68 11.90 -12.58
C GLU A 5 10.12 10.99 -13.63
N ALA A 6 10.84 10.85 -14.71
CA ALA A 6 10.41 9.97 -15.76
C ALA A 6 10.36 8.54 -15.27
N ASP A 7 11.36 8.15 -14.49
CA ASP A 7 11.38 6.80 -13.98
C ASP A 7 10.22 6.53 -13.05
N VAL A 8 9.92 7.47 -12.19
CA VAL A 8 8.79 7.29 -11.28
C VAL A 8 7.49 7.16 -12.05
N GLY A 9 7.33 7.99 -13.06
CA GLY A 9 6.13 7.91 -13.87
C GLY A 9 6.02 6.59 -14.59
N ALA A 10 7.14 6.11 -15.12
CA ALA A 10 7.13 4.85 -15.84
C ALA A 10 6.82 3.69 -14.91
N VAL A 11 7.40 3.70 -13.72
CA VAL A 11 7.12 2.64 -12.76
C VAL A 11 5.65 2.62 -12.39
N THR A 12 5.10 3.81 -12.12
CA THR A 12 3.70 3.88 -11.77
C THR A 12 2.81 3.38 -12.91
N ALA A 13 3.16 3.73 -14.12
CA ALA A 13 2.38 3.31 -15.27
C ALA A 13 2.44 1.81 -15.47
N GLN A 14 3.53 1.18 -15.07
CA GLN A 14 3.69 -0.24 -15.28
C GLN A 14 3.05 -1.08 -14.19
N ILE A 15 2.65 -0.49 -13.09
CA ILE A 15 2.00 -1.23 -12.03
C ILE A 15 0.66 -1.71 -12.56
N PRO A 16 0.42 -3.01 -12.58
CA PRO A 16 -0.76 -3.56 -13.22
C PRO A 16 -2.05 -3.02 -12.62
N ASN A 17 -2.09 -2.82 -11.33
CA ASN A 17 -3.29 -2.26 -10.75
C ASN A 17 -3.00 -1.72 -9.37
N ARG A 18 -3.92 -0.87 -8.96
CA ARG A 18 -3.82 -0.20 -7.68
C ARG A 18 -3.98 -1.18 -6.53
N ALA A 19 -4.78 -2.21 -6.72
CA ALA A 19 -5.03 -3.18 -5.66
C ALA A 19 -3.76 -3.91 -5.24
N ASP A 20 -2.95 -4.33 -6.20
CA ASP A 20 -1.70 -5.02 -5.88
C ASP A 20 -0.75 -4.12 -5.14
N LEU A 21 -0.67 -2.86 -5.55
CA LEU A 21 0.20 -1.92 -4.88
C LEU A 21 -0.23 -1.70 -3.44
N LEU A 22 -1.53 -1.59 -3.22
CA LEU A 22 -2.03 -1.39 -1.87
C LEU A 22 -1.85 -2.61 -0.99
N ASP A 23 -1.95 -3.80 -1.57
CA ASP A 23 -1.64 -5.01 -0.82
C ASP A 23 -0.19 -5.01 -0.36
N TYR A 24 0.72 -4.60 -1.24
CA TYR A 24 2.12 -4.53 -0.89
C TYR A 24 2.35 -3.50 0.22
N VAL A 25 1.70 -2.34 0.11
CA VAL A 25 1.82 -1.31 1.13
C VAL A 25 1.35 -1.85 2.48
N ALA A 26 0.22 -2.54 2.51
CA ALA A 26 -0.29 -3.09 3.76
C ALA A 26 0.69 -4.10 4.36
N ASP A 27 1.28 -4.95 3.54
CA ASP A 27 2.25 -5.93 4.01
C ASP A 27 3.47 -5.25 4.60
N MET A 28 3.97 -4.22 3.92
CA MET A 28 5.14 -3.51 4.41
C MET A 28 4.85 -2.81 5.72
N ILE A 29 3.68 -2.21 5.84
CA ILE A 29 3.32 -1.55 7.08
C ILE A 29 3.21 -2.57 8.21
N GLY A 30 2.72 -3.77 7.92
CA GLY A 30 2.67 -4.83 8.92
C GLY A 30 4.03 -5.18 9.47
N GLU A 31 5.03 -5.24 8.60
CA GLU A 31 6.39 -5.52 9.05
C GLU A 31 6.95 -4.37 9.87
N LEU A 32 6.69 -3.14 9.45
CA LEU A 32 7.13 -2.00 10.22
C LEU A 32 6.45 -1.93 11.58
N HIS A 33 5.18 -2.31 11.63
CA HIS A 33 4.44 -2.37 12.88
C HIS A 33 5.12 -3.32 13.86
N ALA A 34 5.50 -4.49 13.38
CA ALA A 34 6.18 -5.46 14.24
C ALA A 34 7.50 -4.91 14.76
N LEU A 35 8.25 -4.21 13.91
CA LEU A 35 9.50 -3.62 14.34
C LEU A 35 9.28 -2.52 15.36
N ALA A 36 8.25 -1.71 15.18
CA ALA A 36 7.94 -0.65 16.12
C ALA A 36 7.61 -1.23 17.50
N LYS A 37 6.91 -2.37 17.52
CA LYS A 37 6.60 -3.04 18.77
C LYS A 37 7.89 -3.55 19.43
N GLN A 38 8.79 -4.11 18.65
CA GLN A 38 10.06 -4.56 19.20
C GLN A 38 10.87 -3.41 19.77
N ALA A 39 10.76 -2.25 19.14
CA ALA A 39 11.46 -1.06 19.61
C ALA A 39 10.71 -0.39 20.76
N GLU A 40 9.59 -0.98 21.18
CA GLU A 40 8.81 -0.45 22.31
C GLU A 40 8.31 0.96 22.04
N CYS A 41 7.97 1.25 20.80
CA CYS A 41 7.41 2.52 20.41
C CYS A 41 5.90 2.36 20.23
N ALA A 42 5.17 2.39 21.33
CA ALA A 42 3.75 2.05 21.31
C ALA A 42 2.94 2.99 20.44
N THR A 43 3.21 4.28 20.51
CA THR A 43 2.44 5.23 19.71
C THR A 43 2.71 5.03 18.24
N LEU A 44 3.97 4.82 17.87
CA LEU A 44 4.30 4.58 16.49
C LEU A 44 3.64 3.29 16.00
N ALA A 45 3.70 2.25 16.82
CA ALA A 45 3.08 0.98 16.43
C ALA A 45 1.57 1.17 16.21
N GLY A 46 0.92 1.96 17.06
CA GLY A 46 -0.50 2.22 16.89
C GLY A 46 -0.80 2.97 15.61
N LEU A 47 0.01 3.96 15.27
CA LEU A 47 -0.19 4.69 14.02
C LEU A 47 0.01 3.79 12.81
N LEU A 48 1.01 2.91 12.89
CA LEU A 48 1.25 1.98 11.79
C LEU A 48 0.09 1.00 11.63
N GLU A 49 -0.48 0.57 12.75
CA GLU A 49 -1.63 -0.32 12.66
C GLU A 49 -2.81 0.36 11.99
N LEU A 50 -3.08 1.62 12.33
CA LEU A 50 -4.15 2.36 11.68
C LEU A 50 -3.85 2.53 10.18
N ALA A 51 -2.60 2.81 9.84
CA ALA A 51 -2.22 2.96 8.45
C ALA A 51 -2.40 1.64 7.70
N ARG A 52 -2.08 0.52 8.34
CA ARG A 52 -2.23 -0.78 7.72
C ARG A 52 -3.71 -1.07 7.44
N MET A 53 -4.55 -0.73 8.40
CA MET A 53 -5.99 -0.94 8.22
C MET A 53 -6.53 -0.09 7.08
N GLU A 54 -6.05 1.14 6.97
CA GLU A 54 -6.49 2.00 5.89
C GLU A 54 -6.02 1.45 4.54
N ALA A 55 -4.78 1.00 4.47
CA ALA A 55 -4.27 0.43 3.22
C ALA A 55 -5.08 -0.80 2.82
N ALA A 56 -5.43 -1.63 3.80
CA ALA A 56 -6.22 -2.82 3.52
C ALA A 56 -7.61 -2.46 3.01
N GLN A 57 -8.22 -1.43 3.59
CA GLN A 57 -9.53 -1.00 3.13
C GLN A 57 -9.47 -0.46 1.71
N GLN A 58 -8.44 0.34 1.42
CA GLN A 58 -8.28 0.88 0.08
C GLN A 58 -8.00 -0.25 -0.91
N GLY A 59 -7.25 -1.25 -0.48
CA GLY A 59 -6.97 -2.40 -1.32
C GLY A 59 -8.24 -3.17 -1.64
N SER A 60 -9.10 -3.38 -0.66
CA SER A 60 -10.35 -4.07 -0.89
C SER A 60 -11.23 -3.31 -1.86
N ALA A 61 -11.30 -1.98 -1.70
CA ALA A 61 -12.09 -1.16 -2.61
C ALA A 61 -11.53 -1.24 -4.03
N ALA A 62 -10.20 -1.24 -4.16
CA ALA A 62 -9.58 -1.32 -5.47
C ALA A 62 -9.85 -2.66 -6.13
N HIS A 63 -9.87 -3.75 -5.34
CA HIS A 63 -10.18 -5.07 -5.88
C HIS A 63 -11.62 -5.13 -6.37
N ARG A 64 -12.55 -4.54 -5.63
CA ARG A 64 -13.94 -4.51 -6.05
C ARG A 64 -14.12 -3.72 -7.33
N ASP A 65 -13.41 -2.60 -7.45
CA ASP A 65 -13.48 -1.80 -8.67
C ASP A 65 -12.95 -2.59 -9.86
N LYS A 66 -11.86 -3.31 -9.66
CA LYS A 66 -11.29 -4.10 -10.73
C LYS A 66 -12.27 -5.18 -11.19
N LEU A 67 -12.90 -5.85 -10.25
CA LEU A 67 -13.87 -6.88 -10.59
C LEU A 67 -15.04 -6.29 -11.36
N ARG A 68 -15.51 -5.13 -10.93
CA ARG A 68 -16.62 -4.49 -11.61
C ARG A 68 -16.27 -4.18 -13.06
N ARG A 69 -15.06 -3.68 -13.30
CA ARG A 69 -14.65 -3.37 -14.65
C ARG A 69 -14.55 -4.61 -15.52
N VAL A 70 -14.02 -5.68 -14.94
CA VAL A 70 -13.86 -6.90 -15.70
C VAL A 70 -15.22 -7.49 -16.05
N MET A 71 -16.18 -7.39 -15.15
CA MET A 71 -17.46 -8.01 -15.36
C MET A 71 -18.42 -7.18 -16.18
N THR A 72 -18.12 -5.93 -16.41
CA THR A 72 -18.92 -5.16 -17.32
C THR A 72 -18.25 -5.09 -18.66
#